data_08c7faaecbb95af22dfc9d27e7d2d8c6
#
_entry.id   08c7faaecbb95af22dfc9d27e7d2d8c6
#
_cell.length_a   1.000
_cell.length_b   1.000
_cell.length_c   1.000
_cell.angle_alpha   90.00
_cell.angle_beta   90.00
_cell.angle_gamma   90.00
#
_symmetry.space_group_name_H-M   'P 1'
#
loop_
_entity.id
_entity.type
_entity.pdbx_description
1 polymer ?
#
loop_
_entity_poly.entity_id
_entity_poly.type
_entity_poly.pdbx_seq_one_letter_code
_entity_poly.pdbx_strand_id
1 'polypeptide(L)'
;MQRIHKIKTKQQVKETISDEAIEQLRDHCACARDLAMIDLLYSTGIRVGELVNLNIDDVNFEARECVVFGKGDKERRVYFDAKAKLHLQNYLKHRTDRNPALFVTLDAPHDRLKISGVEVRLRELGRSVNLVKIHPHKFRRTMATRAIDKGMPIEQVQKILGHSQIDTTMQYAMVNQTNVKASHQKFIA
;
A
#
# COMPACT_ATOMS: atom_id res chain seq x y z
N MET A 1 -40.01 -7.73 26.86
CA MET A 1 -38.67 -8.05 26.35
C MET A 1 -38.03 -6.78 25.83
N GLN A 2 -37.13 -6.15 26.57
CA GLN A 2 -36.40 -4.95 26.13
C GLN A 2 -35.28 -5.37 25.16
N ARG A 3 -35.29 -4.83 23.93
CA ARG A 3 -34.19 -4.97 22.96
C ARG A 3 -33.01 -4.14 23.45
N ILE A 4 -31.95 -4.81 23.91
CA ILE A 4 -30.65 -4.19 24.20
C ILE A 4 -30.04 -3.75 22.88
N HIS A 5 -30.04 -2.45 22.61
CA HIS A 5 -29.27 -1.88 21.51
C HIS A 5 -27.77 -2.04 21.80
N LYS A 6 -27.08 -2.85 21.00
CA LYS A 6 -25.62 -2.93 21.03
C LYS A 6 -25.06 -1.52 20.80
N ILE A 7 -24.44 -0.95 21.82
CA ILE A 7 -23.68 0.29 21.74
C ILE A 7 -22.55 0.05 20.73
N LYS A 8 -22.55 0.79 19.61
CA LYS A 8 -21.43 0.78 18.67
C LYS A 8 -20.20 1.25 19.42
N THR A 9 -19.27 0.35 19.70
CA THR A 9 -17.95 0.67 20.25
C THR A 9 -17.29 1.72 19.35
N LYS A 10 -16.73 2.78 19.97
CA LYS A 10 -15.91 3.79 19.27
C LYS A 10 -14.91 3.09 18.36
N GLN A 11 -15.00 3.33 17.05
CA GLN A 11 -14.01 2.82 16.12
C GLN A 11 -12.65 3.43 16.49
N GLN A 12 -11.74 2.59 16.99
CA GLN A 12 -10.36 3.01 17.23
C GLN A 12 -9.71 3.36 15.90
N VAL A 13 -9.14 4.55 15.84
CA VAL A 13 -8.30 4.99 14.73
C VAL A 13 -7.13 4.03 14.62
N LYS A 14 -7.13 3.24 13.57
CA LYS A 14 -6.01 2.31 13.33
C LYS A 14 -4.81 3.11 12.83
N GLU A 15 -3.67 2.97 13.48
CA GLU A 15 -2.42 3.69 13.18
C GLU A 15 -1.95 3.53 11.73
N THR A 16 -1.47 4.61 11.16
CA THR A 16 -0.74 4.68 9.87
C THR A 16 0.78 4.64 10.10
N ILE A 17 1.55 4.65 9.02
CA ILE A 17 3.01 4.81 9.06
C ILE A 17 3.30 6.31 8.87
N SER A 18 4.05 6.93 9.79
CA SER A 18 4.45 8.33 9.63
C SER A 18 5.49 8.50 8.51
N ASP A 19 5.75 9.74 8.10
CA ASP A 19 6.73 10.04 7.05
C ASP A 19 8.15 9.66 7.50
N GLU A 20 8.49 9.93 8.75
CA GLU A 20 9.78 9.55 9.32
C GLU A 20 9.92 8.02 9.40
N ALA A 21 8.86 7.31 9.79
CA ALA A 21 8.87 5.87 9.89
C ALA A 21 9.04 5.20 8.52
N ILE A 22 8.48 5.74 7.44
CA ILE A 22 8.68 5.19 6.10
C ILE A 22 10.12 5.43 5.61
N GLU A 23 10.73 6.58 5.90
CA GLU A 23 12.14 6.83 5.57
C GLU A 23 13.07 5.90 6.37
N GLN A 24 12.82 5.70 7.66
CA GLN A 24 13.57 4.72 8.47
C GLN A 24 13.49 3.30 7.89
N LEU A 25 12.31 2.86 7.45
CA LEU A 25 12.15 1.55 6.80
C LEU A 25 12.96 1.47 5.50
N ARG A 26 13.00 2.54 4.69
CA ARG A 26 13.78 2.63 3.46
C ARG A 26 15.27 2.51 3.72
N ASP A 27 15.77 3.28 4.68
CA ASP A 27 17.18 3.33 5.04
C ASP A 27 17.70 1.99 5.59
N HIS A 28 16.83 1.18 6.19
CA HIS A 28 17.17 -0.14 6.73
C HIS A 28 16.94 -1.29 5.75
N CYS A 29 16.54 -1.01 4.50
CA CYS A 29 16.45 -2.04 3.47
C CYS A 29 17.86 -2.51 3.05
N ALA A 30 18.20 -3.74 3.37
CA ALA A 30 19.50 -4.34 3.02
C ALA A 30 19.63 -4.69 1.53
N CYS A 31 18.54 -4.70 0.76
CA CYS A 31 18.57 -5.04 -0.67
C CYS A 31 17.55 -4.23 -1.48
N ALA A 32 17.86 -4.09 -2.77
CA ALA A 32 17.02 -3.33 -3.72
C ALA A 32 15.59 -3.90 -3.86
N ARG A 33 15.40 -5.22 -3.71
CA ARG A 33 14.08 -5.87 -3.74
C ARG A 33 13.17 -5.33 -2.64
N ASP A 34 13.65 -5.27 -1.42
CA ASP A 34 12.85 -4.88 -0.26
C ASP A 34 12.48 -3.39 -0.34
N LEU A 35 13.41 -2.57 -0.78
CA LEU A 35 13.17 -1.15 -1.01
C LEU A 35 12.11 -0.91 -2.09
N ALA A 36 12.21 -1.61 -3.22
CA ALA A 36 11.22 -1.55 -4.30
C ALA A 36 9.83 -2.04 -3.83
N MET A 37 9.80 -3.10 -3.04
CA MET A 37 8.57 -3.68 -2.48
C MET A 37 7.88 -2.71 -1.52
N ILE A 38 8.61 -2.08 -0.61
CA ILE A 38 8.07 -1.08 0.33
C ILE A 38 7.47 0.10 -0.44
N ASP A 39 8.19 0.63 -1.42
CA ASP A 39 7.73 1.80 -2.15
C ASP A 39 6.53 1.50 -3.04
N LEU A 40 6.48 0.33 -3.65
CA LEU A 40 5.31 -0.08 -4.42
C LEU A 40 4.08 -0.22 -3.51
N LEU A 41 4.21 -0.87 -2.35
CA LEU A 41 3.13 -0.98 -1.36
C LEU A 41 2.66 0.39 -0.86
N TYR A 42 3.62 1.28 -0.55
CA TYR A 42 3.35 2.60 -0.01
C TYR A 42 2.68 3.53 -1.02
N SER A 43 3.13 3.48 -2.27
CA SER A 43 2.64 4.34 -3.35
C SER A 43 1.28 3.89 -3.87
N THR A 44 1.05 2.58 -4.04
CA THR A 44 -0.15 2.03 -4.69
C THR A 44 -1.24 1.60 -3.72
N GLY A 45 -0.86 1.18 -2.51
CA GLY A 45 -1.78 0.58 -1.55
C GLY A 45 -2.38 -0.75 -2.01
N ILE A 46 -1.76 -1.49 -2.94
CA ILE A 46 -2.24 -2.80 -3.40
C ILE A 46 -2.31 -3.83 -2.28
N ARG A 47 -3.11 -4.87 -2.47
CA ARG A 47 -3.15 -6.00 -1.53
C ARG A 47 -1.92 -6.87 -1.68
N VAL A 48 -1.49 -7.52 -0.59
CA VAL A 48 -0.32 -8.41 -0.63
C VAL A 48 -0.48 -9.54 -1.65
N GLY A 49 -1.70 -10.09 -1.80
CA GLY A 49 -1.98 -11.10 -2.82
C GLY A 49 -1.81 -10.57 -4.25
N GLU A 50 -2.21 -9.32 -4.49
CA GLU A 50 -2.00 -8.65 -5.78
C GLU A 50 -0.50 -8.39 -6.03
N LEU A 51 0.24 -7.94 -5.01
CA LEU A 51 1.68 -7.72 -5.10
C LEU A 51 2.45 -8.97 -5.54
N VAL A 52 2.19 -10.10 -4.89
CA VAL A 52 2.92 -11.35 -5.18
C VAL A 52 2.55 -11.98 -6.52
N ASN A 53 1.38 -11.64 -7.06
CA ASN A 53 0.94 -12.13 -8.36
C ASN A 53 1.41 -11.26 -9.54
N LEU A 54 1.93 -10.05 -9.29
CA LEU A 54 2.46 -9.20 -10.36
C LEU A 54 3.62 -9.88 -11.09
N ASN A 55 3.58 -9.78 -12.42
CA ASN A 55 4.70 -10.06 -13.31
C ASN A 55 5.40 -8.76 -13.70
N ILE A 56 6.58 -8.87 -14.28
CA ILE A 56 7.32 -7.71 -14.81
C ILE A 56 6.51 -7.02 -15.90
N ASP A 57 5.83 -7.79 -16.76
CA ASP A 57 5.05 -7.29 -17.89
C ASP A 57 3.75 -6.57 -17.47
N ASP A 58 3.29 -6.77 -16.22
CA ASP A 58 2.14 -6.04 -15.68
C ASP A 58 2.48 -4.58 -15.29
N VAL A 59 3.76 -4.18 -15.41
CA VAL A 59 4.25 -2.86 -14.98
C VAL A 59 4.57 -1.97 -16.18
N ASN A 60 3.82 -0.90 -16.33
CA ASN A 60 4.15 0.16 -17.28
C ASN A 60 4.96 1.27 -16.58
N PHE A 61 6.27 1.30 -16.82
CA PHE A 61 7.16 2.27 -16.19
C PHE A 61 7.00 3.69 -16.74
N GLU A 62 6.59 3.87 -17.99
CA GLU A 62 6.36 5.19 -18.56
C GLU A 62 5.11 5.84 -17.97
N ALA A 63 4.00 5.12 -17.99
CA ALA A 63 2.74 5.57 -17.40
C ALA A 63 2.74 5.52 -15.87
N ARG A 64 3.71 4.86 -15.25
CA ARG A 64 3.80 4.58 -13.80
C ARG A 64 2.54 3.91 -13.27
N GLU A 65 2.12 2.85 -13.92
CA GLU A 65 0.94 2.07 -13.55
C GLU A 65 1.21 0.58 -13.57
N CYS A 66 0.45 -0.17 -12.78
CA CYS A 66 0.39 -1.62 -12.82
C CYS A 66 -1.04 -2.07 -13.02
N VAL A 67 -1.21 -3.18 -13.73
CA VAL A 67 -2.48 -3.90 -13.81
C VAL A 67 -2.50 -4.96 -12.71
N VAL A 68 -3.52 -4.92 -11.85
CA VAL A 68 -3.69 -5.90 -10.77
C VAL A 68 -5.06 -6.55 -10.83
N PHE A 69 -5.12 -7.83 -10.46
CA PHE A 69 -6.33 -8.63 -10.45
C PHE A 69 -6.85 -8.81 -9.03
N GLY A 70 -8.05 -8.33 -8.77
CA GLY A 70 -8.72 -8.41 -7.47
C GLY A 70 -9.57 -9.68 -7.33
N LYS A 71 -10.36 -9.75 -6.26
CA LYS A 71 -11.29 -10.86 -6.00
C LYS A 71 -12.30 -10.98 -7.15
N GLY A 72 -12.43 -12.18 -7.72
CA GLY A 72 -13.32 -12.46 -8.86
C GLY A 72 -12.76 -11.98 -10.19
N ASP A 73 -11.44 -11.98 -10.31
CA ASP A 73 -10.69 -11.67 -11.54
C ASP A 73 -11.00 -10.26 -12.11
N LYS A 74 -11.38 -9.34 -11.24
CA LYS A 74 -11.62 -7.96 -11.64
C LYS A 74 -10.30 -7.22 -11.76
N GLU A 75 -9.97 -6.87 -13.00
CA GLU A 75 -8.83 -6.05 -13.36
C GLU A 75 -9.02 -4.61 -12.85
N ARG A 76 -7.96 -4.01 -12.33
CA ARG A 76 -7.88 -2.56 -12.10
C ARG A 76 -6.46 -2.06 -12.28
N ARG A 77 -6.33 -0.81 -12.66
CA ARG A 77 -5.06 -0.11 -12.69
C ARG A 77 -4.79 0.55 -11.36
N VAL A 78 -3.54 0.48 -10.93
CA VAL A 78 -3.00 1.20 -9.79
C VAL A 78 -1.78 2.00 -10.23
N TYR A 79 -1.53 3.12 -9.56
CA TYR A 79 -0.51 4.08 -9.98
C TYR A 79 0.56 4.18 -8.92
N PHE A 80 1.82 4.29 -9.34
CA PHE A 80 2.95 4.45 -8.44
C PHE A 80 3.72 5.74 -8.73
N ASP A 81 4.39 6.27 -7.72
CA ASP A 81 5.14 7.50 -7.81
C ASP A 81 6.53 7.32 -8.46
N ALA A 82 7.25 8.43 -8.63
CA ALA A 82 8.58 8.42 -9.24
C ALA A 82 9.61 7.65 -8.39
N LYS A 83 9.47 7.67 -7.06
CA LYS A 83 10.39 6.97 -6.15
C LYS A 83 10.23 5.45 -6.32
N ALA A 84 9.00 4.95 -6.32
CA ALA A 84 8.72 3.54 -6.59
C ALA A 84 9.21 3.10 -7.97
N LYS A 85 9.04 3.94 -9.02
CA LYS A 85 9.60 3.68 -10.35
C LYS A 85 11.11 3.45 -10.30
N LEU A 86 11.85 4.37 -9.70
CA LEU A 86 13.31 4.29 -9.66
C LEU A 86 13.79 3.05 -8.88
N HIS A 87 13.16 2.76 -7.76
CA HIS A 87 13.55 1.60 -6.94
C HIS A 87 13.20 0.27 -7.62
N LEU A 88 12.05 0.18 -8.30
CA LEU A 88 11.69 -0.98 -9.09
C LEU A 88 12.68 -1.20 -10.25
N GLN A 89 13.01 -0.16 -10.99
CA GLN A 89 13.98 -0.24 -12.08
C GLN A 89 15.37 -0.65 -11.57
N ASN A 90 15.80 -0.09 -10.44
CA ASN A 90 17.06 -0.48 -9.81
C ASN A 90 17.04 -1.96 -9.37
N TYR A 91 15.95 -2.42 -8.76
CA TYR A 91 15.80 -3.84 -8.40
C TYR A 91 15.88 -4.75 -9.63
N LEU A 92 15.11 -4.46 -10.66
CA LEU A 92 15.09 -5.28 -11.89
C LEU A 92 16.44 -5.31 -12.61
N LYS A 93 17.17 -4.20 -12.60
CA LYS A 93 18.53 -4.11 -13.20
C LYS A 93 19.54 -5.08 -12.53
N HIS A 94 19.34 -5.37 -11.23
CA HIS A 94 20.24 -6.25 -10.47
C HIS A 94 19.77 -7.71 -10.43
N ARG A 95 18.62 -8.03 -11.05
CA ARG A 95 18.17 -9.42 -11.17
C ARG A 95 18.98 -10.17 -12.21
N THR A 96 19.30 -11.41 -11.88
CA THR A 96 20.06 -12.32 -12.75
C THR A 96 19.25 -13.53 -13.21
N ASP A 97 18.05 -13.72 -12.62
CA ASP A 97 17.12 -14.79 -12.95
C ASP A 97 16.22 -14.44 -14.16
N ARG A 98 15.46 -15.43 -14.64
CA ARG A 98 14.49 -15.28 -15.74
C ARG A 98 13.03 -15.48 -15.29
N ASN A 99 12.77 -15.47 -13.99
CA ASN A 99 11.43 -15.64 -13.50
C ASN A 99 10.54 -14.44 -13.89
N PRO A 100 9.35 -14.65 -14.49
CA PRO A 100 8.48 -13.57 -14.90
C PRO A 100 7.89 -12.78 -13.73
N ALA A 101 7.90 -13.33 -12.52
CA ALA A 101 7.36 -12.65 -11.34
C ALA A 101 8.07 -11.32 -11.08
N LEU A 102 7.33 -10.27 -10.72
CA LEU A 102 7.92 -8.98 -10.36
C LEU A 102 8.84 -9.11 -9.14
N PHE A 103 8.42 -9.84 -8.11
CA PHE A 103 9.21 -10.08 -6.90
C PHE A 103 9.53 -11.56 -6.72
N VAL A 104 10.80 -11.85 -6.48
CA VAL A 104 11.32 -13.20 -6.29
C VAL A 104 12.09 -13.32 -4.97
N THR A 105 12.35 -14.54 -4.52
CA THR A 105 13.25 -14.84 -3.39
C THR A 105 14.67 -14.40 -3.72
N LEU A 106 15.49 -14.09 -2.69
CA LEU A 106 16.89 -13.69 -2.90
C LEU A 106 17.79 -14.90 -3.20
N ASP A 107 17.41 -16.05 -2.66
CA ASP A 107 18.15 -17.29 -2.81
C ASP A 107 17.68 -18.04 -4.06
N ALA A 108 18.61 -18.79 -4.69
CA ALA A 108 18.28 -19.69 -5.78
C ALA A 108 17.26 -20.75 -5.31
N PRO A 109 16.30 -21.11 -6.17
CA PRO A 109 16.18 -20.84 -7.59
C PRO A 109 15.46 -19.51 -7.96
N HIS A 110 15.35 -18.54 -7.07
CA HIS A 110 14.65 -17.26 -7.27
C HIS A 110 13.17 -17.43 -7.60
N ASP A 111 12.48 -18.18 -6.75
CA ASP A 111 11.05 -18.44 -6.88
C ASP A 111 10.24 -17.15 -6.65
N ARG A 112 9.03 -17.11 -7.24
CA ARG A 112 8.06 -16.07 -6.95
C ARG A 112 7.89 -15.86 -5.44
N LEU A 113 8.01 -14.63 -4.97
CA LEU A 113 7.84 -14.30 -3.56
C LEU A 113 6.40 -14.58 -3.13
N LYS A 114 6.23 -15.31 -2.01
CA LYS A 114 4.92 -15.66 -1.46
C LYS A 114 4.44 -14.62 -0.44
N ILE A 115 3.14 -14.60 -0.16
CA ILE A 115 2.53 -13.70 0.84
C ILE A 115 3.27 -13.78 2.18
N SER A 116 3.53 -15.01 2.67
CA SER A 116 4.27 -15.21 3.93
C SER A 116 5.67 -14.59 3.91
N GLY A 117 6.36 -14.68 2.76
CA GLY A 117 7.69 -14.07 2.60
C GLY A 117 7.64 -12.54 2.71
N VAL A 118 6.64 -11.90 2.07
CA VAL A 118 6.40 -10.45 2.20
C VAL A 118 6.13 -10.07 3.65
N GLU A 119 5.22 -10.80 4.33
CA GLU A 119 4.82 -10.50 5.71
C GLU A 119 5.95 -10.68 6.70
N VAL A 120 6.75 -11.75 6.55
CA VAL A 120 7.95 -11.98 7.38
C VAL A 120 8.92 -10.84 7.18
N ARG A 121 9.24 -10.49 5.93
CA ARG A 121 10.22 -9.45 5.64
C ARG A 121 9.81 -8.07 6.15
N LEU A 122 8.55 -7.68 5.98
CA LEU A 122 8.04 -6.42 6.52
C LEU A 122 8.09 -6.39 8.05
N ARG A 123 7.83 -7.51 8.71
CA ARG A 123 7.92 -7.63 10.17
C ARG A 123 9.37 -7.48 10.66
N GLU A 124 10.31 -8.09 9.97
CA GLU A 124 11.75 -7.98 10.27
C GLU A 124 12.23 -6.53 10.11
N LEU A 125 11.91 -5.89 8.99
CA LEU A 125 12.22 -4.49 8.74
C LEU A 125 11.60 -3.57 9.80
N GLY A 126 10.36 -3.82 10.20
CA GLY A 126 9.74 -3.07 11.29
C GLY A 126 10.49 -3.23 12.61
N ARG A 127 10.93 -4.45 12.94
CA ARG A 127 11.70 -4.72 14.16
C ARG A 127 13.07 -4.03 14.16
N SER A 128 13.76 -3.98 13.01
CA SER A 128 15.08 -3.35 12.91
C SER A 128 15.06 -1.84 13.20
N VAL A 129 13.91 -1.19 13.06
CA VAL A 129 13.72 0.23 13.35
C VAL A 129 12.76 0.48 14.54
N ASN A 130 12.56 -0.51 15.38
CA ASN A 130 11.69 -0.44 16.57
C ASN A 130 10.23 -0.08 16.25
N LEU A 131 9.77 -0.35 15.03
CA LEU A 131 8.38 -0.13 14.62
C LEU A 131 7.55 -1.41 14.81
N VAL A 132 6.52 -1.32 15.62
CA VAL A 132 5.63 -2.46 15.89
C VAL A 132 4.59 -2.60 14.78
N LYS A 133 4.29 -3.85 14.39
CA LYS A 133 3.17 -4.19 13.49
C LYS A 133 3.28 -3.58 12.09
N ILE A 134 4.46 -3.63 11.47
CA ILE A 134 4.60 -3.33 10.04
C ILE A 134 4.12 -4.54 9.23
N HIS A 135 3.10 -4.34 8.40
CA HIS A 135 2.47 -5.37 7.56
C HIS A 135 1.76 -4.72 6.35
N PRO A 136 1.46 -5.46 5.27
CA PRO A 136 0.92 -4.89 4.03
C PRO A 136 -0.32 -4.01 4.20
N HIS A 137 -1.26 -4.42 5.04
CA HIS A 137 -2.47 -3.62 5.29
C HIS A 137 -2.20 -2.26 5.96
N LYS A 138 -1.08 -2.12 6.69
CA LYS A 138 -0.70 -0.83 7.27
C LYS A 138 -0.25 0.14 6.18
N PHE A 139 0.50 -0.32 5.17
CA PHE A 139 0.85 0.48 3.98
C PHE A 139 -0.39 0.94 3.21
N ARG A 140 -1.28 0.01 2.92
CA ARG A 140 -2.53 0.31 2.21
C ARG A 140 -3.38 1.35 2.94
N ARG A 141 -3.52 1.23 4.25
CA ARG A 141 -4.20 2.21 5.10
C ARG A 141 -3.50 3.56 5.04
N THR A 142 -2.19 3.57 5.17
CA THR A 142 -1.39 4.80 5.12
C THR A 142 -1.60 5.53 3.81
N MET A 143 -1.51 4.82 2.67
CA MET A 143 -1.77 5.41 1.36
C MET A 143 -3.18 6.01 1.28
N ALA A 144 -4.21 5.26 1.70
CA ALA A 144 -5.59 5.71 1.64
C ALA A 144 -5.84 6.96 2.51
N THR A 145 -5.37 6.94 3.76
CA THR A 145 -5.52 8.08 4.68
C THR A 145 -4.81 9.32 4.12
N ARG A 146 -3.56 9.17 3.65
CA ARG A 146 -2.81 10.29 3.06
C ARG A 146 -3.44 10.84 1.79
N ALA A 147 -3.99 10.00 0.94
CA ALA A 147 -4.69 10.43 -0.27
C ALA A 147 -5.89 11.30 0.09
N ILE A 148 -6.69 10.87 1.07
CA ILE A 148 -7.85 11.63 1.57
C ILE A 148 -7.40 12.94 2.23
N ASP A 149 -6.38 12.91 3.08
CA ASP A 149 -5.84 14.09 3.77
C ASP A 149 -5.29 15.13 2.79
N LYS A 150 -4.76 14.67 1.65
CA LYS A 150 -4.32 15.55 0.54
C LYS A 150 -5.46 16.02 -0.37
N GLY A 151 -6.70 15.65 -0.07
CA GLY A 151 -7.90 16.11 -0.76
C GLY A 151 -8.34 15.25 -1.95
N MET A 152 -7.83 14.01 -2.09
CA MET A 152 -8.36 13.09 -3.10
C MET A 152 -9.79 12.68 -2.73
N PRO A 153 -10.76 12.79 -3.66
CA PRO A 153 -12.13 12.34 -3.42
C PRO A 153 -12.19 10.88 -3.00
N ILE A 154 -13.04 10.56 -2.03
CA ILE A 154 -13.13 9.22 -1.43
C ILE A 154 -13.51 8.15 -2.45
N GLU A 155 -14.29 8.50 -3.45
CA GLU A 155 -14.70 7.61 -4.55
C GLU A 155 -13.49 7.23 -5.42
N GLN A 156 -12.54 8.15 -5.62
CA GLN A 156 -11.30 7.87 -6.34
C GLN A 156 -10.40 6.94 -5.51
N VAL A 157 -10.29 7.18 -4.21
CA VAL A 157 -9.56 6.29 -3.29
C VAL A 157 -10.20 4.90 -3.28
N GLN A 158 -11.53 4.81 -3.23
CA GLN A 158 -12.28 3.56 -3.32
C GLN A 158 -11.92 2.80 -4.60
N LYS A 159 -11.90 3.49 -5.74
CA LYS A 159 -11.59 2.91 -7.06
C LYS A 159 -10.15 2.40 -7.12
N ILE A 160 -9.17 3.18 -6.65
CA ILE A 160 -7.76 2.78 -6.59
C ILE A 160 -7.59 1.53 -5.71
N LEU A 161 -8.25 1.51 -4.55
CA LEU A 161 -8.18 0.38 -3.64
C LEU A 161 -8.97 -0.84 -4.13
N GLY A 162 -9.92 -0.69 -5.04
CA GLY A 162 -10.80 -1.75 -5.49
C GLY A 162 -11.68 -2.27 -4.35
N HIS A 163 -12.31 -1.36 -3.60
CA HIS A 163 -13.33 -1.69 -2.62
C HIS A 163 -14.70 -1.70 -3.31
N SER A 164 -15.43 -2.80 -3.16
CA SER A 164 -16.79 -2.94 -3.70
C SER A 164 -17.81 -2.07 -2.97
N GLN A 165 -17.53 -1.75 -1.70
CA GLN A 165 -18.39 -0.92 -0.84
C GLN A 165 -17.61 0.29 -0.33
N ILE A 166 -18.25 1.47 -0.38
CA ILE A 166 -17.64 2.73 0.07
C ILE A 166 -17.37 2.73 1.57
N ASP A 167 -18.20 2.06 2.37
CA ASP A 167 -18.05 1.94 3.82
C ASP A 167 -16.68 1.41 4.24
N THR A 168 -16.08 0.54 3.41
CA THR A 168 -14.72 0.04 3.64
C THR A 168 -13.68 1.15 3.47
N THR A 169 -13.90 2.10 2.57
CA THR A 169 -13.01 3.25 2.36
C THR A 169 -13.27 4.35 3.38
N MET A 170 -14.52 4.53 3.81
CA MET A 170 -14.91 5.48 4.86
C MET A 170 -14.18 5.25 6.19
N GLN A 171 -13.73 4.02 6.45
CA GLN A 171 -12.90 3.72 7.65
C GLN A 171 -11.55 4.47 7.66
N TYR A 172 -11.10 4.96 6.52
CA TYR A 172 -9.87 5.76 6.38
C TYR A 172 -10.16 7.27 6.41
N ALA A 173 -11.39 7.67 6.08
CA ALA A 173 -11.84 9.05 6.13
C ALA A 173 -12.24 9.41 7.55
N MET A 174 -11.27 9.67 8.40
CA MET A 174 -11.58 10.38 9.64
C MET A 174 -11.82 11.84 9.30
N VAL A 175 -13.01 12.32 9.63
CA VAL A 175 -13.33 13.73 9.50
C VAL A 175 -12.47 14.50 10.50
N ASN A 176 -11.29 14.90 10.05
CA ASN A 176 -10.47 15.84 10.81
C ASN A 176 -11.10 17.23 10.64
N GLN A 177 -11.44 17.88 11.76
CA GLN A 177 -12.00 19.24 11.76
C GLN A 177 -11.13 20.24 10.98
N THR A 178 -9.81 20.04 10.98
CA THR A 178 -8.87 20.85 10.19
C THR A 178 -9.10 20.70 8.69
N ASN A 179 -9.37 19.47 8.23
CA ASN A 179 -9.66 19.19 6.83
C ASN A 179 -11.01 19.77 6.41
N VAL A 180 -12.02 19.75 7.29
CA VAL A 180 -13.32 20.37 7.03
C VAL A 180 -13.17 21.88 6.84
N LYS A 181 -12.43 22.55 7.72
CA LYS A 181 -12.16 23.99 7.62
C LYS A 181 -11.41 24.35 6.34
N ALA A 182 -10.36 23.62 6.01
CA ALA A 182 -9.57 23.84 4.79
C ALA A 182 -10.42 23.63 3.52
N SER A 183 -11.24 22.57 3.50
CA SER A 183 -12.18 22.32 2.39
C SER A 183 -13.22 23.42 2.27
N HIS A 184 -13.81 23.87 3.38
CA HIS A 184 -14.75 25.00 3.35
C HIS A 184 -14.12 26.24 2.74
N GLN A 185 -12.90 26.61 3.21
CA GLN A 185 -12.18 27.76 2.69
C GLN A 185 -11.83 27.63 1.20
N LYS A 186 -11.51 26.41 0.74
CA LYS A 186 -11.13 26.15 -0.66
C LYS A 186 -12.33 26.17 -1.63
N PHE A 187 -13.51 25.71 -1.19
CA PHE A 187 -14.64 25.45 -2.09
C PHE A 187 -15.84 26.38 -1.89
N ILE A 188 -15.93 27.09 -0.77
CA ILE A 188 -17.09 27.92 -0.43
C ILE A 188 -16.70 29.41 -0.26
N ALA A 189 -15.47 29.70 0.20
CA ALA A 189 -14.96 31.05 0.27
C ALA A 189 -14.24 31.39 -1.03
#